data_c25e630fe78eb72db4983fe03de6505e
#
_entry.id   c25e630fe78eb72db4983fe03de6505e
#
_cell.length_a   1.000
_cell.length_b   1.000
_cell.length_c   1.000
_cell.angle_alpha   90.00
_cell.angle_beta   90.00
_cell.angle_gamma   90.00
#
_symmetry.space_group_name_H-M   'P 1'
#
loop_
_entity.id
_entity.type
_entity.pdbx_description
1 polymer ?
#
loop_
_entity_poly.entity_id
_entity_poly.type
_entity_poly.pdbx_seq_one_letter_code
_entity_poly.pdbx_strand_id
1 'polypeptide(L)'
;MKKIIYILLLSWSIVTFAQSNVKVIENQFLDYNQLIVKKDFSKALDQYAHEGFLKFVPKETMVLIFDKMFNDPSMKFSLEVPTILKVEEYPQKIQNISYAKVFYSQKMSVELADVVNAKDAEEKQKNINLYLGAFKSQFGDGNVVFNEKNNQFEVMSYKMAVANSNEGKNWKFTVAEKQQVELLKQFLPEEILNDLK
;
A
#
# COMPACT_ATOMS: atom_id res chain seq x y z
N MET A 1 4.08 48.55 -13.45
CA MET A 1 5.13 47.54 -13.16
C MET A 1 5.04 46.95 -11.74
N LYS A 2 4.86 47.73 -10.66
CA LYS A 2 4.76 47.19 -9.28
C LYS A 2 3.62 46.19 -9.05
N LYS A 3 2.45 46.39 -9.67
CA LYS A 3 1.28 45.47 -9.52
C LYS A 3 1.49 44.10 -10.15
N ILE A 4 2.28 43.98 -11.22
CA ILE A 4 2.57 42.70 -11.93
C ILE A 4 3.54 41.86 -11.08
N ILE A 5 4.46 42.48 -10.35
CA ILE A 5 5.40 41.81 -9.46
C ILE A 5 4.68 41.13 -8.28
N TYR A 6 3.63 41.75 -7.75
CA TYR A 6 2.83 41.15 -6.67
C TYR A 6 2.03 39.96 -7.12
N ILE A 7 1.52 39.91 -8.35
CA ILE A 7 0.79 38.77 -8.91
C ILE A 7 1.75 37.60 -9.13
N LEU A 8 2.97 37.83 -9.58
CA LEU A 8 4.00 36.81 -9.75
C LEU A 8 4.47 36.21 -8.41
N LEU A 9 4.59 37.03 -7.35
CA LEU A 9 4.96 36.57 -6.01
C LEU A 9 3.84 35.76 -5.34
N LEU A 10 2.55 36.08 -5.60
CA LEU A 10 1.42 35.28 -5.10
C LEU A 10 1.33 33.90 -5.79
N SER A 11 1.65 33.78 -7.08
CA SER A 11 1.62 32.51 -7.78
C SER A 11 2.71 31.54 -7.32
N TRP A 12 3.85 32.04 -6.86
CA TRP A 12 4.92 31.20 -6.31
C TRP A 12 4.62 30.61 -4.94
N SER A 13 3.84 31.33 -4.10
CA SER A 13 3.44 30.83 -2.77
C SER A 13 2.45 29.65 -2.84
N ILE A 14 1.64 29.55 -3.89
CA ILE A 14 0.68 28.46 -4.07
C ILE A 14 1.40 27.14 -4.45
N VAL A 15 2.44 27.22 -5.27
CA VAL A 15 3.23 26.06 -5.69
C VAL A 15 4.02 25.44 -4.54
N THR A 16 4.52 26.25 -3.62
CA THR A 16 5.27 25.76 -2.44
C THR A 16 4.40 25.03 -1.43
N PHE A 17 3.12 25.39 -1.29
CA PHE A 17 2.21 24.67 -0.40
C PHE A 17 1.81 23.29 -0.95
N ALA A 18 1.57 23.18 -2.27
CA ALA A 18 1.24 21.92 -2.90
C ALA A 18 2.42 20.90 -2.84
N GLN A 19 3.64 21.36 -3.10
CA GLN A 19 4.85 20.53 -2.95
C GLN A 19 5.07 20.08 -1.50
N SER A 20 4.70 20.88 -0.52
CA SER A 20 4.80 20.55 0.90
C SER A 20 3.89 19.35 1.28
N ASN A 21 2.64 19.33 0.79
CA ASN A 21 1.70 18.26 1.12
C ASN A 21 2.11 16.92 0.49
N VAL A 22 2.49 16.90 -0.78
CA VAL A 22 2.98 15.69 -1.46
C VAL A 22 4.13 15.06 -0.68
N LYS A 23 5.13 15.86 -0.27
CA LYS A 23 6.27 15.35 0.50
C LYS A 23 5.89 14.82 1.88
N VAL A 24 4.93 15.46 2.54
CA VAL A 24 4.39 14.98 3.82
C VAL A 24 3.67 13.65 3.66
N ILE A 25 2.83 13.51 2.61
CA ILE A 25 2.12 12.27 2.28
C ILE A 25 3.12 11.15 2.01
N GLU A 26 4.12 11.40 1.15
CA GLU A 26 5.17 10.42 0.83
C GLU A 26 5.88 9.92 2.08
N ASN A 27 6.37 10.84 2.91
CA ASN A 27 7.11 10.48 4.12
C ASN A 27 6.24 9.65 5.08
N GLN A 28 5.00 10.07 5.35
CA GLN A 28 4.11 9.35 6.26
C GLN A 28 3.67 8.00 5.69
N PHE A 29 3.49 7.88 4.37
CA PHE A 29 3.22 6.60 3.73
C PHE A 29 4.40 5.63 3.85
N LEU A 30 5.62 6.11 3.67
CA LEU A 30 6.83 5.31 3.86
C LEU A 30 7.01 4.91 5.33
N ASP A 31 6.79 5.82 6.28
CA ASP A 31 6.84 5.54 7.72
C ASP A 31 5.83 4.46 8.12
N TYR A 32 4.60 4.54 7.60
CA TYR A 32 3.57 3.51 7.79
C TYR A 32 4.09 2.13 7.36
N ASN A 33 4.60 2.06 6.12
CA ASN A 33 5.08 0.79 5.58
C ASN A 33 6.37 0.29 6.26
N GLN A 34 7.25 1.18 6.72
CA GLN A 34 8.41 0.80 7.52
C GLN A 34 8.00 0.14 8.84
N LEU A 35 6.96 0.63 9.50
CA LEU A 35 6.43 0.01 10.71
C LEU A 35 5.88 -1.40 10.42
N ILE A 36 5.17 -1.58 9.30
CA ILE A 36 4.69 -2.91 8.86
C ILE A 36 5.87 -3.86 8.60
N VAL A 37 6.89 -3.43 7.87
CA VAL A 37 8.09 -4.22 7.59
C VAL A 37 8.84 -4.60 8.88
N LYS A 38 8.87 -3.69 9.86
CA LYS A 38 9.46 -3.94 11.20
C LYS A 38 8.56 -4.77 12.12
N LYS A 39 7.36 -5.15 11.67
CA LYS A 39 6.34 -5.88 12.44
C LYS A 39 5.78 -5.09 13.64
N ASP A 40 5.93 -3.77 13.65
CA ASP A 40 5.29 -2.89 14.64
C ASP A 40 3.87 -2.54 14.20
N PHE A 41 3.04 -3.58 14.02
CA PHE A 41 1.71 -3.49 13.41
C PHE A 41 0.77 -2.60 14.21
N SER A 42 0.79 -2.72 15.54
CA SER A 42 -0.06 -1.91 16.41
C SER A 42 0.19 -0.42 16.21
N LYS A 43 1.47 -0.01 16.22
CA LYS A 43 1.86 1.38 16.01
C LYS A 43 1.55 1.87 14.59
N ALA A 44 1.77 1.03 13.58
CA ALA A 44 1.43 1.33 12.19
C ALA A 44 -0.05 1.68 12.04
N LEU A 45 -0.93 0.84 12.60
CA LEU A 45 -2.37 1.03 12.51
C LEU A 45 -2.85 2.23 13.33
N ASP A 46 -2.34 2.44 14.55
CA ASP A 46 -2.70 3.60 15.38
C ASP A 46 -2.34 4.94 14.72
N GLN A 47 -1.17 5.00 14.11
CA GLN A 47 -0.67 6.24 13.55
C GLN A 47 -1.20 6.54 12.16
N TYR A 48 -1.43 5.51 11.33
CA TYR A 48 -1.59 5.71 9.89
C TYR A 48 -2.79 5.02 9.25
N ALA A 49 -3.45 4.04 9.90
CA ALA A 49 -4.60 3.41 9.29
C ALA A 49 -5.81 4.35 9.24
N HIS A 50 -6.60 4.24 8.16
CA HIS A 50 -7.83 4.99 7.99
C HIS A 50 -8.87 4.58 9.05
N GLU A 51 -9.36 5.54 9.84
CA GLU A 51 -10.29 5.27 10.93
C GLU A 51 -11.59 4.60 10.48
N GLY A 52 -12.11 5.00 9.31
CA GLY A 52 -13.29 4.38 8.72
C GLY A 52 -13.09 2.90 8.43
N PHE A 53 -11.89 2.51 7.95
CA PHE A 53 -11.54 1.11 7.73
C PHE A 53 -11.49 0.31 9.04
N LEU A 54 -10.89 0.88 10.09
CA LEU A 54 -10.79 0.22 11.40
C LEU A 54 -12.13 0.00 12.11
N LYS A 55 -13.22 0.69 11.68
CA LYS A 55 -14.58 0.39 12.17
C LYS A 55 -15.12 -0.94 11.63
N PHE A 56 -14.69 -1.36 10.45
CA PHE A 56 -15.10 -2.63 9.83
C PHE A 56 -14.16 -3.78 10.18
N VAL A 57 -12.86 -3.48 10.25
CA VAL A 57 -11.84 -4.46 10.65
C VAL A 57 -11.10 -3.90 11.86
N PRO A 58 -11.49 -4.32 13.09
CA PRO A 58 -10.85 -3.82 14.30
C PRO A 58 -9.33 -3.98 14.30
N LYS A 59 -8.64 -3.03 14.91
CA LYS A 59 -7.17 -3.00 14.95
C LYS A 59 -6.58 -4.33 15.44
N GLU A 60 -7.15 -4.89 16.49
CA GLU A 60 -6.69 -6.16 17.07
C GLU A 60 -6.79 -7.31 16.07
N THR A 61 -7.84 -7.33 15.27
CA THR A 61 -8.02 -8.32 14.19
C THR A 61 -6.96 -8.12 13.09
N MET A 62 -6.68 -6.88 12.70
CA MET A 62 -5.63 -6.59 11.71
C MET A 62 -4.25 -6.98 12.21
N VAL A 63 -3.93 -6.68 13.47
CA VAL A 63 -2.66 -7.10 14.09
C VAL A 63 -2.52 -8.61 14.04
N LEU A 64 -3.58 -9.36 14.40
CA LEU A 64 -3.57 -10.83 14.33
C LEU A 64 -3.39 -11.37 12.90
N ILE A 65 -4.00 -10.73 11.90
CA ILE A 65 -3.84 -11.10 10.50
C ILE A 65 -2.39 -10.92 10.06
N PHE A 66 -1.81 -9.76 10.35
CA PHE A 66 -0.40 -9.49 10.02
C PHE A 66 0.53 -10.43 10.77
N ASP A 67 0.31 -10.64 12.07
CA ASP A 67 1.14 -11.54 12.87
C ASP A 67 1.12 -12.97 12.31
N LYS A 68 -0.05 -13.50 11.99
CA LYS A 68 -0.20 -14.80 11.34
C LYS A 68 0.53 -14.85 10.00
N MET A 69 0.36 -13.85 9.14
CA MET A 69 1.00 -13.82 7.82
C MET A 69 2.52 -13.80 7.91
N PHE A 70 3.08 -13.00 8.84
CA PHE A 70 4.53 -12.84 8.98
C PHE A 70 5.21 -13.93 9.82
N ASN A 71 4.44 -14.72 10.58
CA ASN A 71 4.97 -15.75 11.49
C ASN A 71 4.35 -17.14 11.22
N ASP A 72 3.73 -17.34 10.04
CA ASP A 72 3.19 -18.64 9.63
C ASP A 72 4.33 -19.65 9.45
N PRO A 73 4.32 -20.81 10.16
CA PRO A 73 5.36 -21.81 10.05
C PRO A 73 5.41 -22.51 8.67
N SER A 74 4.33 -22.44 7.90
CA SER A 74 4.26 -23.02 6.53
C SER A 74 4.89 -22.13 5.48
N MET A 75 5.18 -20.85 5.80
CA MET A 75 5.80 -19.90 4.87
C MET A 75 6.69 -18.90 5.58
N LYS A 76 7.75 -18.45 4.91
CA LYS A 76 8.48 -17.25 5.31
C LYS A 76 8.08 -16.11 4.39
N PHE A 77 7.33 -15.18 4.93
CA PHE A 77 6.84 -14.01 4.22
C PHE A 77 7.69 -12.78 4.57
N SER A 78 8.05 -12.00 3.56
CA SER A 78 8.70 -10.70 3.75
C SER A 78 8.19 -9.66 2.78
N LEU A 79 8.16 -8.41 3.26
CA LEU A 79 7.84 -7.22 2.46
C LEU A 79 9.03 -6.26 2.45
N GLU A 80 9.28 -5.65 1.31
CA GLU A 80 10.16 -4.48 1.24
C GLU A 80 9.35 -3.20 1.45
N VAL A 81 10.02 -2.12 1.87
CA VAL A 81 9.40 -0.79 1.90
C VAL A 81 9.03 -0.41 0.46
N PRO A 82 7.79 0.07 0.21
CA PRO A 82 7.35 0.36 -1.15
C PRO A 82 8.13 1.50 -1.80
N THR A 83 8.17 1.47 -3.13
CA THR A 83 8.60 2.61 -3.94
C THR A 83 7.37 3.40 -4.36
N ILE A 84 7.31 4.67 -3.98
CA ILE A 84 6.24 5.57 -4.42
C ILE A 84 6.49 5.92 -5.88
N LEU A 85 5.49 5.71 -6.72
CA LEU A 85 5.53 6.01 -8.14
C LEU A 85 4.96 7.40 -8.42
N LYS A 86 3.87 7.75 -7.71
CA LYS A 86 3.18 9.03 -7.89
C LYS A 86 2.28 9.32 -6.68
N VAL A 87 2.16 10.60 -6.34
CA VAL A 87 1.12 11.11 -5.43
C VAL A 87 0.27 12.11 -6.19
N GLU A 88 -1.05 11.95 -6.12
CA GLU A 88 -2.03 12.85 -6.75
C GLU A 88 -2.99 13.38 -5.67
N GLU A 89 -2.88 14.65 -5.34
CA GLU A 89 -3.83 15.31 -4.46
C GLU A 89 -5.12 15.65 -5.20
N TYR A 90 -6.26 15.51 -4.53
CA TYR A 90 -7.51 16.09 -5.02
C TYR A 90 -7.47 17.60 -4.84
N PRO A 91 -7.86 18.37 -5.88
CA PRO A 91 -7.70 19.83 -5.86
C PRO A 91 -8.59 20.53 -4.84
N GLN A 92 -9.67 19.86 -4.42
CA GLN A 92 -10.64 20.38 -3.47
C GLN A 92 -10.88 19.38 -2.35
N LYS A 93 -11.18 19.90 -1.16
CA LYS A 93 -11.64 19.07 -0.05
C LYS A 93 -13.02 18.50 -0.34
N ILE A 94 -13.21 17.23 -0.03
CA ILE A 94 -14.51 16.57 -0.07
C ILE A 94 -14.99 16.45 1.38
N GLN A 95 -16.15 17.02 1.71
CA GLN A 95 -16.68 17.04 3.09
C GLN A 95 -15.69 17.59 4.13
N ASN A 96 -14.94 18.64 3.77
CA ASN A 96 -13.87 19.26 4.57
C ASN A 96 -12.62 18.39 4.82
N ILE A 97 -12.50 17.24 4.16
CA ILE A 97 -11.37 16.34 4.25
C ILE A 97 -10.52 16.48 2.97
N SER A 98 -9.20 16.59 3.14
CA SER A 98 -8.23 16.52 2.06
C SER A 98 -7.98 15.06 1.68
N TYR A 99 -7.92 14.75 0.38
CA TYR A 99 -7.65 13.41 -0.14
C TYR A 99 -6.48 13.42 -1.11
N ALA A 100 -5.77 12.32 -1.18
CA ALA A 100 -4.77 12.05 -2.20
C ALA A 100 -4.75 10.56 -2.56
N LYS A 101 -4.25 10.26 -3.76
CA LYS A 101 -3.92 8.91 -4.20
C LYS A 101 -2.41 8.72 -4.14
N VAL A 102 -1.97 7.61 -3.59
CA VAL A 102 -0.57 7.20 -3.57
C VAL A 102 -0.44 5.94 -4.42
N PHE A 103 0.17 6.07 -5.59
CA PHE A 103 0.50 4.95 -6.45
C PHE A 103 1.89 4.44 -6.07
N TYR A 104 2.01 3.15 -5.86
CA TYR A 104 3.26 2.56 -5.41
C TYR A 104 3.46 1.15 -5.95
N SER A 105 4.72 0.73 -5.99
CA SER A 105 5.10 -0.67 -6.18
C SER A 105 5.70 -1.22 -4.91
N GLN A 106 5.45 -2.50 -4.65
CA GLN A 106 5.97 -3.18 -3.46
C GLN A 106 6.42 -4.58 -3.81
N LYS A 107 7.65 -4.89 -3.46
CA LYS A 107 8.19 -6.24 -3.59
C LYS A 107 7.87 -7.04 -2.32
N MET A 108 7.41 -8.27 -2.53
CA MET A 108 7.26 -9.26 -1.48
C MET A 108 7.98 -10.55 -1.89
N SER A 109 8.43 -11.31 -0.89
CA SER A 109 9.05 -12.61 -1.09
C SER A 109 8.38 -13.64 -0.19
N VAL A 110 8.14 -14.82 -0.75
CA VAL A 110 7.48 -15.94 -0.06
C VAL A 110 8.31 -17.20 -0.27
N GLU A 111 8.80 -17.80 0.82
CA GLU A 111 9.34 -19.15 0.84
C GLU A 111 8.28 -20.09 1.41
N LEU A 112 7.95 -21.15 0.70
CA LEU A 112 6.92 -22.09 1.10
C LEU A 112 7.54 -23.41 1.58
N ALA A 113 7.10 -23.89 2.72
CA ALA A 113 7.60 -25.13 3.32
C ALA A 113 7.47 -26.35 2.38
N ASP A 114 6.37 -26.41 1.62
CA ASP A 114 6.11 -27.50 0.66
C ASP A 114 7.11 -27.53 -0.50
N VAL A 115 7.70 -26.38 -0.84
CA VAL A 115 8.73 -26.29 -1.87
C VAL A 115 10.11 -26.62 -1.31
N VAL A 116 10.40 -26.15 -0.10
CA VAL A 116 11.72 -26.36 0.56
C VAL A 116 11.86 -27.80 1.02
N ASN A 117 10.79 -28.42 1.56
CA ASN A 117 10.80 -29.75 2.16
C ASN A 117 10.25 -30.83 1.20
N ALA A 118 10.17 -30.56 -0.11
CA ALA A 118 9.75 -31.53 -1.10
C ALA A 118 10.67 -32.77 -1.06
N LYS A 119 10.10 -33.96 -1.19
CA LYS A 119 10.81 -35.25 -1.07
C LYS A 119 11.86 -35.46 -2.16
N ASP A 120 11.55 -34.94 -3.36
CA ASP A 120 12.39 -35.08 -4.54
C ASP A 120 12.21 -33.88 -5.50
N ALA A 121 12.97 -33.90 -6.58
CA ALA A 121 12.97 -32.82 -7.56
C ALA A 121 11.63 -32.72 -8.33
N GLU A 122 10.94 -33.82 -8.52
CA GLU A 122 9.67 -33.87 -9.25
C GLU A 122 8.56 -33.22 -8.39
N GLU A 123 8.44 -33.58 -7.13
CA GLU A 123 7.51 -32.96 -6.18
C GLU A 123 7.81 -31.47 -6.03
N LYS A 124 9.09 -31.10 -5.89
CA LYS A 124 9.50 -29.69 -5.81
C LYS A 124 9.03 -28.89 -7.03
N GLN A 125 9.29 -29.41 -8.24
CA GLN A 125 8.91 -28.72 -9.47
C GLN A 125 7.39 -28.61 -9.62
N LYS A 126 6.65 -29.65 -9.23
CA LYS A 126 5.17 -29.63 -9.20
C LYS A 126 4.66 -28.53 -8.27
N ASN A 127 5.20 -28.43 -7.05
CA ASN A 127 4.81 -27.40 -6.08
C ASN A 127 5.17 -26.00 -6.59
N ILE A 128 6.36 -25.80 -7.15
CA ILE A 128 6.76 -24.52 -7.76
C ILE A 128 5.74 -24.12 -8.83
N ASN A 129 5.40 -25.01 -9.76
CA ASN A 129 4.47 -24.70 -10.84
C ASN A 129 3.07 -24.35 -10.33
N LEU A 130 2.59 -25.06 -9.31
CA LEU A 130 1.30 -24.79 -8.66
C LEU A 130 1.25 -23.37 -8.08
N TYR A 131 2.25 -23.01 -7.27
CA TYR A 131 2.28 -21.70 -6.61
C TYR A 131 2.59 -20.57 -7.60
N LEU A 132 3.46 -20.80 -8.60
CA LEU A 132 3.66 -19.83 -9.67
C LEU A 132 2.35 -19.55 -10.41
N GLY A 133 1.56 -20.59 -10.73
CA GLY A 133 0.26 -20.40 -11.36
C GLY A 133 -0.70 -19.56 -10.51
N ALA A 134 -0.79 -19.86 -9.21
CA ALA A 134 -1.62 -19.11 -8.27
C ALA A 134 -1.19 -17.64 -8.14
N PHE A 135 0.10 -17.38 -7.90
CA PHE A 135 0.61 -16.01 -7.78
C PHE A 135 0.50 -15.23 -9.09
N LYS A 136 0.79 -15.84 -10.23
CA LYS A 136 0.64 -15.19 -11.54
C LYS A 136 -0.80 -14.83 -11.84
N SER A 137 -1.75 -15.69 -11.48
CA SER A 137 -3.19 -15.41 -11.62
C SER A 137 -3.61 -14.17 -10.81
N GLN A 138 -3.01 -13.97 -9.63
CA GLN A 138 -3.36 -12.86 -8.74
C GLN A 138 -2.61 -11.57 -9.06
N PHE A 139 -1.32 -11.66 -9.41
CA PHE A 139 -0.44 -10.49 -9.54
C PHE A 139 -0.04 -10.19 -10.99
N GLY A 140 -0.35 -11.07 -11.93
CA GLY A 140 0.03 -10.98 -13.34
C GLY A 140 1.33 -11.71 -13.68
N ASP A 141 1.40 -12.29 -14.87
CA ASP A 141 2.50 -13.17 -15.32
C ASP A 141 3.89 -12.53 -15.22
N GLY A 142 4.00 -11.24 -15.60
CA GLY A 142 5.26 -10.51 -15.60
C GLY A 142 5.76 -10.08 -14.21
N ASN A 143 4.93 -10.25 -13.19
CA ASN A 143 5.18 -9.73 -11.85
C ASN A 143 5.62 -10.80 -10.85
N VAL A 144 5.75 -12.06 -11.27
CA VAL A 144 6.05 -13.18 -10.39
C VAL A 144 7.16 -14.03 -10.99
N VAL A 145 8.21 -14.24 -10.19
CA VAL A 145 9.31 -15.15 -10.55
C VAL A 145 9.62 -16.07 -9.37
N PHE A 146 10.08 -17.29 -9.67
CA PHE A 146 10.66 -18.16 -8.65
C PHE A 146 12.19 -18.02 -8.71
N ASN A 147 12.78 -17.69 -7.60
CA ASN A 147 14.23 -17.56 -7.45
C ASN A 147 14.79 -18.87 -6.86
N GLU A 148 15.40 -19.69 -7.70
CA GLU A 148 15.94 -20.99 -7.31
C GLU A 148 17.08 -20.90 -6.28
N LYS A 149 17.83 -19.79 -6.26
CA LYS A 149 19.00 -19.64 -5.36
C LYS A 149 18.59 -19.57 -3.89
N ASN A 150 17.44 -18.98 -3.60
CA ASN A 150 16.92 -18.82 -2.24
C ASN A 150 15.59 -19.54 -1.99
N ASN A 151 15.09 -20.30 -2.98
CA ASN A 151 13.79 -21.00 -2.96
C ASN A 151 12.60 -20.08 -2.64
N GLN A 152 12.59 -18.87 -3.19
CA GLN A 152 11.55 -17.88 -2.92
C GLN A 152 10.79 -17.50 -4.18
N PHE A 153 9.49 -17.29 -4.02
CA PHE A 153 8.67 -16.57 -4.99
C PHE A 153 8.86 -15.08 -4.74
N GLU A 154 9.33 -14.37 -5.73
CA GLU A 154 9.43 -12.92 -5.71
C GLU A 154 8.28 -12.33 -6.49
N VAL A 155 7.53 -11.45 -5.85
CA VAL A 155 6.33 -10.83 -6.41
C VAL A 155 6.47 -9.32 -6.36
N MET A 156 6.28 -8.68 -7.52
CA MET A 156 6.15 -7.22 -7.62
C MET A 156 4.66 -6.88 -7.71
N SER A 157 4.14 -6.12 -6.76
CA SER A 157 2.76 -5.63 -6.81
C SER A 157 2.71 -4.14 -7.10
N TYR A 158 1.73 -3.72 -7.89
CA TYR A 158 1.41 -2.32 -8.17
C TYR A 158 0.06 -2.01 -7.56
N LYS A 159 0.03 -1.03 -6.67
CA LYS A 159 -1.16 -0.75 -5.86
C LYS A 159 -1.41 0.75 -5.76
N MET A 160 -2.61 1.09 -5.33
CA MET A 160 -2.99 2.43 -4.96
C MET A 160 -3.46 2.43 -3.50
N ALA A 161 -3.04 3.43 -2.74
CA ALA A 161 -3.62 3.76 -1.46
C ALA A 161 -4.34 5.11 -1.55
N VAL A 162 -5.46 5.22 -0.86
CA VAL A 162 -6.11 6.51 -0.59
C VAL A 162 -5.55 7.05 0.70
N ALA A 163 -5.05 8.27 0.64
CA ALA A 163 -4.64 9.07 1.79
C ALA A 163 -5.73 10.11 2.10
N ASN A 164 -6.03 10.32 3.38
CA ASN A 164 -6.94 11.37 3.83
C ASN A 164 -6.41 12.12 5.05
N SER A 165 -6.75 13.40 5.16
CA SER A 165 -6.40 14.23 6.30
C SER A 165 -7.42 15.36 6.50
N ASN A 166 -7.82 15.62 7.75
CA ASN A 166 -8.69 16.75 8.08
C ASN A 166 -7.95 18.10 7.94
N GLU A 167 -6.68 18.13 8.34
CA GLU A 167 -5.87 19.36 8.45
C GLU A 167 -4.77 19.46 7.41
N GLY A 168 -4.57 18.44 6.56
CA GLY A 168 -3.46 18.38 5.60
C GLY A 168 -2.09 18.08 6.23
N LYS A 169 -2.05 17.65 7.50
CA LYS A 169 -0.80 17.39 8.24
C LYS A 169 -0.63 15.92 8.63
N ASN A 170 -1.67 15.34 9.22
CA ASN A 170 -1.68 13.96 9.67
C ASN A 170 -2.49 13.13 8.66
N TRP A 171 -1.81 12.34 7.85
CA TRP A 171 -2.42 11.55 6.81
C TRP A 171 -2.68 10.12 7.27
N LYS A 172 -3.84 9.61 6.93
CA LYS A 172 -4.27 8.23 7.16
C LYS A 172 -4.39 7.54 5.82
N PHE A 173 -4.11 6.24 5.79
CA PHE A 173 -4.03 5.47 4.56
C PHE A 173 -4.93 4.24 4.59
N THR A 174 -5.50 3.91 3.44
CA THR A 174 -6.12 2.62 3.17
C THR A 174 -5.76 2.15 1.76
N VAL A 175 -5.41 0.89 1.61
CA VAL A 175 -5.20 0.30 0.28
C VAL A 175 -6.55 0.24 -0.43
N ALA A 176 -6.57 0.61 -1.69
CA ALA A 176 -7.78 0.68 -2.49
C ALA A 176 -7.68 -0.24 -3.71
N GLU A 177 -8.40 -1.35 -3.66
CA GLU A 177 -8.44 -2.36 -4.73
C GLU A 177 -9.88 -2.52 -5.25
N LYS A 178 -10.03 -2.85 -6.53
CA LYS A 178 -11.34 -3.04 -7.17
C LYS A 178 -12.23 -4.04 -6.44
N GLN A 179 -11.65 -5.12 -5.93
CA GLN A 179 -12.38 -6.16 -5.21
C GLN A 179 -12.93 -5.69 -3.87
N GLN A 180 -12.43 -4.56 -3.35
CA GLN A 180 -12.81 -4.00 -2.06
C GLN A 180 -13.78 -2.82 -2.18
N VAL A 181 -14.22 -2.44 -3.38
CA VAL A 181 -15.04 -1.24 -3.63
C VAL A 181 -16.29 -1.21 -2.73
N GLU A 182 -16.99 -2.33 -2.54
CA GLU A 182 -18.19 -2.38 -1.70
C GLU A 182 -17.91 -2.10 -0.22
N LEU A 183 -16.74 -2.50 0.29
CA LEU A 183 -16.29 -2.12 1.62
C LEU A 183 -15.87 -0.65 1.67
N LEU A 184 -15.11 -0.21 0.70
CA LEU A 184 -14.57 1.15 0.64
C LEU A 184 -15.68 2.21 0.56
N LYS A 185 -16.80 1.94 -0.11
CA LYS A 185 -17.99 2.80 -0.18
C LYS A 185 -18.59 3.14 1.21
N GLN A 186 -18.32 2.33 2.21
CA GLN A 186 -18.85 2.55 3.54
C GLN A 186 -18.18 3.74 4.27
N PHE A 187 -17.01 4.19 3.79
CA PHE A 187 -16.23 5.23 4.47
C PHE A 187 -15.43 6.15 3.54
N LEU A 188 -15.35 5.86 2.25
CA LEU A 188 -14.74 6.76 1.27
C LEU A 188 -15.83 7.41 0.39
N PRO A 189 -15.67 8.68 0.02
CA PRO A 189 -16.56 9.36 -0.92
C PRO A 189 -16.59 8.68 -2.28
N GLU A 190 -17.74 8.77 -2.98
CA GLU A 190 -17.92 8.14 -4.28
C GLU A 190 -16.95 8.70 -5.33
N GLU A 191 -16.63 9.98 -5.26
CA GLU A 191 -15.68 10.67 -6.13
C GLU A 191 -14.29 10.01 -6.09
N ILE A 192 -13.86 9.55 -4.91
CA ILE A 192 -12.59 8.84 -4.73
C ILE A 192 -12.63 7.46 -5.37
N LEU A 193 -13.79 6.79 -5.30
CA LEU A 193 -13.96 5.42 -5.76
C LEU A 193 -14.17 5.30 -7.27
N ASN A 194 -14.53 6.39 -7.95
CA ASN A 194 -14.75 6.37 -9.40
C ASN A 194 -13.50 5.93 -10.19
N ASP A 195 -12.33 6.16 -9.64
CA ASP A 195 -11.05 5.76 -10.25
C ASP A 195 -10.70 4.26 -10.03
N LEU A 196 -11.50 3.56 -9.22
CA LEU A 196 -11.36 2.11 -8.99
C LEU A 196 -12.28 1.28 -9.90
N LYS A 197 -13.21 1.95 -10.59
CA LYS A 197 -14.14 1.30 -11.54
C LYS A 197 -13.45 1.12 -12.89
#